data_9c60baf02c47421c791d2c83246face6
#
_entry.id   9c60baf02c47421c791d2c83246face6
#
_cell.length_a   1.000
_cell.length_b   1.000
_cell.length_c   1.000
_cell.angle_alpha   90.00
_cell.angle_beta   90.00
_cell.angle_gamma   90.00
#
_symmetry.space_group_name_H-M   'P 1'
#
loop_
_entity.id
_entity.type
_entity.pdbx_description
1 polymer ?
#
loop_
_entity_poly.entity_id
_entity_poly.type
_entity_poly.pdbx_seq_one_letter_code
_entity_poly.pdbx_strand_id
1 'polypeptide(L)'
;VPGPFDAWLVLRGLKTLAIRMERHCRNAAVIAAHFERHPNVAQVLYPGLPTHPGHKLAASQMRDFGGMVSLLVRSEEQSIAAVGRTKIWKLAESLGGVESLIEHPARMTHASTADAPFAAPKNLIRLSVGIESADDLIEDLEQALVRSHSASVSG
;
A
#
# COMPACT_ATOMS: atom_id res chain seq x y z
N VAL A 1 -20.41 21.72 7.40
CA VAL A 1 -21.51 21.14 6.60
C VAL A 1 -21.10 21.28 5.14
N PRO A 2 -21.09 20.21 4.32
CA PRO A 2 -20.69 20.28 2.93
C PRO A 2 -21.70 21.14 2.13
N GLY A 3 -21.17 21.84 1.11
CA GLY A 3 -22.01 22.57 0.16
C GLY A 3 -22.89 21.63 -0.69
N PRO A 4 -23.94 22.12 -1.34
CA PRO A 4 -24.82 21.27 -2.16
C PRO A 4 -24.08 20.55 -3.31
N PHE A 5 -23.09 21.18 -3.91
CA PHE A 5 -22.29 20.59 -4.96
C PHE A 5 -21.38 19.46 -4.42
N ASP A 6 -20.75 19.66 -3.27
CA ASP A 6 -19.94 18.64 -2.60
C ASP A 6 -20.80 17.42 -2.22
N ALA A 7 -21.98 17.68 -1.64
CA ALA A 7 -22.94 16.63 -1.30
C ALA A 7 -23.37 15.82 -2.54
N TRP A 8 -23.61 16.50 -3.67
CA TRP A 8 -23.93 15.83 -4.94
C TRP A 8 -22.78 14.96 -5.45
N LEU A 9 -21.54 15.43 -5.38
CA LEU A 9 -20.33 14.66 -5.76
C LEU A 9 -20.19 13.41 -4.88
N VAL A 10 -20.39 13.54 -3.57
CA VAL A 10 -20.35 12.39 -2.65
C VAL A 10 -21.42 11.37 -3.00
N LEU A 11 -22.68 11.80 -3.19
CA LEU A 11 -23.78 10.92 -3.61
C LEU A 11 -23.49 10.23 -4.94
N ARG A 12 -22.88 10.94 -5.89
CA ARG A 12 -22.47 10.37 -7.17
C ARG A 12 -21.41 9.28 -6.96
N GLY A 13 -20.41 9.53 -6.12
CA GLY A 13 -19.35 8.56 -5.79
C GLY A 13 -19.84 7.32 -5.08
N LEU A 14 -20.84 7.47 -4.18
CA LEU A 14 -21.44 6.35 -3.44
C LEU A 14 -22.11 5.31 -4.34
N LYS A 15 -22.65 5.72 -5.50
CA LYS A 15 -23.32 4.80 -6.43
C LYS A 15 -22.43 3.68 -6.96
N THR A 16 -21.11 3.87 -6.96
CA THR A 16 -20.13 2.88 -7.44
C THR A 16 -19.25 2.33 -6.32
N LEU A 17 -19.52 2.69 -5.06
CA LEU A 17 -18.64 2.34 -3.93
C LEU A 17 -18.49 0.82 -3.78
N ALA A 18 -19.59 0.08 -3.85
CA ALA A 18 -19.58 -1.38 -3.69
C ALA A 18 -18.65 -2.05 -4.72
N ILE A 19 -18.82 -1.70 -6.00
CA ILE A 19 -18.02 -2.26 -7.11
C ILE A 19 -16.54 -1.90 -6.96
N ARG A 20 -16.24 -0.66 -6.55
CA ARG A 20 -14.86 -0.23 -6.30
C ARG A 20 -14.25 -0.99 -5.14
N MET A 21 -14.97 -1.13 -4.02
CA MET A 21 -14.47 -1.85 -2.85
C MET A 21 -14.19 -3.32 -3.13
N GLU A 22 -15.05 -4.01 -3.89
CA GLU A 22 -14.80 -5.38 -4.33
C GLU A 22 -13.48 -5.48 -5.14
N ARG A 23 -13.24 -4.54 -6.04
CA ARG A 23 -12.00 -4.52 -6.84
C ARG A 23 -10.78 -4.19 -5.98
N HIS A 24 -10.87 -3.19 -5.09
CA HIS A 24 -9.80 -2.86 -4.13
C HIS A 24 -9.41 -4.07 -3.29
N CYS A 25 -10.39 -4.73 -2.67
CA CYS A 25 -10.17 -5.89 -1.81
C CYS A 25 -9.52 -7.05 -2.58
N ARG A 26 -10.02 -7.34 -3.78
CA ARG A 26 -9.48 -8.39 -4.65
C ARG A 26 -8.03 -8.10 -5.04
N ASN A 27 -7.75 -6.89 -5.52
CA ASN A 27 -6.40 -6.50 -5.91
C ASN A 27 -5.44 -6.54 -4.71
N ALA A 28 -5.86 -6.02 -3.56
CA ALA A 28 -5.05 -6.02 -2.34
C ALA A 28 -4.71 -7.44 -1.87
N ALA A 29 -5.67 -8.36 -1.92
CA ALA A 29 -5.44 -9.76 -1.56
C ALA A 29 -4.42 -10.45 -2.48
N VAL A 30 -4.52 -10.22 -3.80
CA VAL A 30 -3.58 -10.78 -4.78
C VAL A 30 -2.17 -10.21 -4.56
N ILE A 31 -2.05 -8.89 -4.39
CA ILE A 31 -0.78 -8.20 -4.15
C ILE A 31 -0.16 -8.67 -2.83
N ALA A 32 -0.93 -8.73 -1.75
CA ALA A 32 -0.44 -9.18 -0.44
C ALA A 32 0.08 -10.63 -0.49
N ALA A 33 -0.65 -11.55 -1.13
CA ALA A 33 -0.24 -12.94 -1.28
C ALA A 33 1.03 -13.09 -2.14
N HIS A 34 1.16 -12.27 -3.20
CA HIS A 34 2.35 -12.28 -4.04
C HIS A 34 3.61 -11.87 -3.27
N PHE A 35 3.53 -10.75 -2.55
CA PHE A 35 4.68 -10.19 -1.83
C PHE A 35 4.98 -10.88 -0.50
N GLU A 36 4.11 -11.73 0.03
CA GLU A 36 4.37 -12.49 1.27
C GLU A 36 5.63 -13.37 1.18
N ARG A 37 5.97 -13.82 -0.03
CA ARG A 37 7.15 -14.67 -0.28
C ARG A 37 8.26 -13.98 -1.06
N HIS A 38 8.14 -12.69 -1.28
CA HIS A 38 9.09 -11.94 -2.09
C HIS A 38 10.42 -11.75 -1.35
N PRO A 39 11.60 -12.02 -1.98
CA PRO A 39 12.90 -12.02 -1.31
C PRO A 39 13.31 -10.66 -0.73
N ASN A 40 12.82 -9.56 -1.29
CA ASN A 40 13.09 -8.19 -0.82
C ASN A 40 12.07 -7.66 0.19
N VAL A 41 11.04 -8.42 0.54
CA VAL A 41 10.03 -8.09 1.54
C VAL A 41 10.25 -8.95 2.77
N ALA A 42 10.42 -8.33 3.92
CA ALA A 42 10.61 -9.02 5.19
C ALA A 42 9.27 -9.48 5.80
N GLN A 43 8.23 -8.66 5.61
CA GLN A 43 6.88 -8.96 6.11
C GLN A 43 5.83 -8.19 5.32
N VAL A 44 4.67 -8.80 5.12
CA VAL A 44 3.46 -8.15 4.61
C VAL A 44 2.46 -8.01 5.76
N LEU A 45 1.95 -6.79 5.95
CA LEU A 45 0.90 -6.50 6.91
C LEU A 45 -0.42 -6.31 6.16
N TYR A 46 -1.24 -7.33 6.16
CA TYR A 46 -2.57 -7.34 5.53
C TYR A 46 -3.50 -8.28 6.29
N PRO A 47 -4.65 -7.80 6.80
CA PRO A 47 -5.54 -8.63 7.61
C PRO A 47 -6.11 -9.87 6.90
N GLY A 48 -6.10 -9.87 5.57
CA GLY A 48 -6.52 -11.01 4.74
C GLY A 48 -5.54 -12.17 4.71
N LEU A 49 -4.28 -11.98 5.13
CA LEU A 49 -3.32 -13.07 5.22
C LEU A 49 -3.50 -13.86 6.52
N PRO A 50 -3.53 -15.20 6.48
CA PRO A 50 -3.62 -16.03 7.70
C PRO A 50 -2.49 -15.81 8.69
N THR A 51 -1.33 -15.33 8.22
CA THR A 51 -0.15 -14.98 9.02
C THR A 51 -0.30 -13.69 9.81
N HIS A 52 -1.30 -12.84 9.47
CA HIS A 52 -1.53 -11.59 10.18
C HIS A 52 -2.13 -11.85 11.57
N PRO A 53 -1.61 -11.23 12.66
CA PRO A 53 -2.07 -11.49 14.04
C PRO A 53 -3.57 -11.23 14.24
N GLY A 54 -4.13 -10.23 13.54
CA GLY A 54 -5.54 -9.85 13.62
C GLY A 54 -6.45 -10.58 12.62
N HIS A 55 -5.95 -11.55 11.84
CA HIS A 55 -6.73 -12.20 10.77
C HIS A 55 -8.07 -12.77 11.25
N LYS A 56 -8.05 -13.55 12.33
CA LYS A 56 -9.28 -14.18 12.86
C LYS A 56 -10.32 -13.16 13.30
N LEU A 57 -9.88 -12.08 13.93
CA LEU A 57 -10.76 -10.99 14.34
C LEU A 57 -11.33 -10.25 13.12
N ALA A 58 -10.48 -9.89 12.16
CA ALA A 58 -10.90 -9.24 10.92
C ALA A 58 -11.91 -10.10 10.15
N ALA A 59 -11.64 -11.40 10.00
CA ALA A 59 -12.54 -12.35 9.34
C ALA A 59 -13.92 -12.49 10.03
N SER A 60 -13.98 -12.26 11.34
CA SER A 60 -15.26 -12.29 12.08
C SER A 60 -16.09 -10.99 11.93
N GLN A 61 -15.46 -9.87 11.56
CA GLN A 61 -16.10 -8.56 11.52
C GLN A 61 -16.24 -7.99 10.10
N MET A 62 -15.41 -8.43 9.16
CA MET A 62 -15.34 -7.87 7.81
C MET A 62 -15.75 -8.92 6.78
N ARG A 63 -16.45 -8.48 5.74
CA ARG A 63 -16.76 -9.32 4.58
C ARG A 63 -15.51 -9.54 3.72
N ASP A 64 -14.71 -8.48 3.53
CA ASP A 64 -13.44 -8.43 2.82
C ASP A 64 -12.45 -7.58 3.62
N PHE A 65 -11.15 -7.70 3.34
CA PHE A 65 -10.10 -7.15 4.19
C PHE A 65 -9.59 -5.76 3.77
N GLY A 66 -10.29 -5.08 2.86
CA GLY A 66 -9.96 -3.73 2.42
C GLY A 66 -8.83 -3.65 1.40
N GLY A 67 -8.52 -2.41 1.00
CA GLY A 67 -7.53 -2.10 -0.02
C GLY A 67 -6.16 -1.63 0.52
N MET A 68 -5.93 -1.69 1.83
CA MET A 68 -4.69 -1.20 2.45
C MET A 68 -3.73 -2.36 2.72
N VAL A 69 -2.53 -2.29 2.14
CA VAL A 69 -1.45 -3.26 2.34
C VAL A 69 -0.19 -2.52 2.78
N SER A 70 0.53 -3.04 3.76
CA SER A 70 1.85 -2.50 4.11
C SER A 70 2.93 -3.55 3.93
N LEU A 71 4.07 -3.13 3.41
CA LEU A 71 5.26 -3.95 3.19
C LEU A 71 6.39 -3.46 4.09
N LEU A 72 6.94 -4.33 4.92
CA LEU A 72 8.22 -4.12 5.57
C LEU A 72 9.31 -4.67 4.64
N VAL A 73 10.09 -3.79 4.04
CA VAL A 73 11.23 -4.18 3.21
C VAL A 73 12.49 -4.34 4.03
N ARG A 74 13.62 -4.68 3.41
CA ARG A 74 14.84 -5.05 4.14
C ARG A 74 15.56 -3.89 4.81
N SER A 75 15.42 -2.65 4.29
CA SER A 75 16.04 -1.46 4.88
C SER A 75 15.27 -0.19 4.57
N GLU A 76 15.58 0.90 5.29
CA GLU A 76 15.05 2.24 5.03
C GLU A 76 15.42 2.73 3.63
N GLU A 77 16.67 2.54 3.21
CA GLU A 77 17.15 2.96 1.90
C GLU A 77 16.38 2.26 0.77
N GLN A 78 16.08 0.97 0.96
CA GLN A 78 15.27 0.22 -0.01
C GLN A 78 13.83 0.76 -0.10
N SER A 79 13.21 1.10 1.04
CA SER A 79 11.85 1.65 1.04
C SER A 79 11.79 3.00 0.32
N ILE A 80 12.74 3.89 0.60
CA ILE A 80 12.85 5.19 -0.07
C ILE A 80 13.08 5.04 -1.57
N ALA A 81 13.99 4.15 -1.95
CA ALA A 81 14.29 3.89 -3.36
C ALA A 81 13.07 3.31 -4.10
N ALA A 82 12.35 2.38 -3.46
CA ALA A 82 11.18 1.74 -4.05
C ALA A 82 10.06 2.75 -4.34
N VAL A 83 9.68 3.59 -3.37
CA VAL A 83 8.61 4.59 -3.57
C VAL A 83 8.94 5.63 -4.65
N GLY A 84 10.24 5.87 -4.89
CA GLY A 84 10.69 6.78 -5.95
C GLY A 84 10.80 6.15 -7.35
N ARG A 85 10.68 4.83 -7.47
CA ARG A 85 10.85 4.09 -8.74
C ARG A 85 9.55 3.60 -9.36
N THR A 86 8.47 3.63 -8.63
CA THR A 86 7.17 3.22 -9.16
C THR A 86 6.72 4.15 -10.28
N LYS A 87 6.01 3.60 -11.25
CA LYS A 87 5.51 4.29 -12.44
C LYS A 87 3.99 4.41 -12.45
N ILE A 88 3.31 3.35 -12.01
CA ILE A 88 1.85 3.29 -11.90
C ILE A 88 1.41 3.78 -10.53
N TRP A 89 2.02 3.24 -9.46
CA TRP A 89 1.78 3.71 -8.10
C TRP A 89 2.20 5.17 -7.96
N LYS A 90 1.27 6.01 -7.50
CA LYS A 90 1.54 7.44 -7.29
C LYS A 90 1.98 7.70 -5.87
N LEU A 91 3.07 8.44 -5.69
CA LEU A 91 3.56 8.85 -4.37
C LEU A 91 2.61 9.87 -3.77
N ALA A 92 1.85 9.48 -2.76
CA ALA A 92 0.89 10.34 -2.07
C ALA A 92 0.47 9.75 -0.71
N GLU A 93 0.08 10.63 0.21
CA GLU A 93 -0.35 10.30 1.57
C GLU A 93 -1.80 9.80 1.67
N SER A 94 -2.62 10.04 0.65
CA SER A 94 -4.03 9.70 0.62
C SER A 94 -4.30 8.20 0.54
N LEU A 95 -5.58 7.82 0.54
CA LEU A 95 -6.02 6.44 0.40
C LEU A 95 -7.43 6.34 -0.21
N GLY A 96 -7.78 5.16 -0.71
CA GLY A 96 -9.15 4.81 -1.13
C GLY A 96 -9.61 5.40 -2.46
N GLY A 97 -8.73 6.10 -3.19
CA GLY A 97 -8.97 6.51 -4.57
C GLY A 97 -8.98 5.34 -5.54
N VAL A 98 -9.45 5.57 -6.77
CA VAL A 98 -9.41 4.56 -7.84
C VAL A 98 -7.98 4.29 -8.32
N GLU A 99 -7.10 5.27 -8.22
CA GLU A 99 -5.67 5.18 -8.46
C GLU A 99 -4.95 4.51 -7.29
N SER A 100 -3.94 3.72 -7.60
CA SER A 100 -3.06 3.11 -6.61
C SER A 100 -2.03 4.11 -6.09
N LEU A 101 -1.97 4.24 -4.75
CA LEU A 101 -1.06 5.16 -4.06
C LEU A 101 -0.04 4.40 -3.23
N ILE A 102 1.16 4.95 -3.17
CA ILE A 102 2.28 4.46 -2.36
C ILE A 102 2.84 5.58 -1.51
N GLU A 103 3.19 5.30 -0.26
CA GLU A 103 3.87 6.25 0.62
C GLU A 103 4.93 5.60 1.49
N HIS A 104 5.82 6.45 2.02
CA HIS A 104 6.77 6.12 3.08
C HIS A 104 6.32 6.78 4.39
N PRO A 105 5.56 6.09 5.26
CA PRO A 105 4.89 6.74 6.40
C PRO A 105 5.83 7.45 7.35
N ALA A 106 6.99 6.86 7.66
CA ALA A 106 7.95 7.45 8.59
C ALA A 106 8.50 8.82 8.14
N ARG A 107 8.48 9.12 6.82
CA ARG A 107 8.97 10.40 6.28
C ARG A 107 7.88 11.36 5.84
N MET A 108 6.71 10.83 5.49
CA MET A 108 5.64 11.64 4.91
C MET A 108 4.56 12.00 5.94
N THR A 109 3.96 11.00 6.59
CA THR A 109 2.80 11.21 7.47
C THR A 109 3.13 11.18 8.95
N HIS A 110 4.20 10.51 9.36
CA HIS A 110 4.54 10.26 10.77
C HIS A 110 5.88 10.88 11.20
N ALA A 111 6.40 11.85 10.45
CA ALA A 111 7.65 12.53 10.81
C ALA A 111 7.56 13.22 12.19
N SER A 112 6.40 13.77 12.55
CA SER A 112 6.16 14.40 13.85
C SER A 112 6.07 13.42 15.03
N THR A 113 5.93 12.12 14.77
CA THR A 113 5.84 11.06 15.77
C THR A 113 7.03 10.12 15.75
N ALA A 114 8.15 10.54 15.14
CA ALA A 114 9.35 9.71 14.96
C ALA A 114 9.94 9.17 16.27
N ASP A 115 9.79 9.92 17.37
CA ASP A 115 10.29 9.56 18.70
C ASP A 115 9.19 8.92 19.59
N ALA A 116 8.02 8.66 19.06
CA ALA A 116 6.92 8.06 19.82
C ALA A 116 7.06 6.53 19.91
N PRO A 117 6.57 5.88 20.98
CA PRO A 117 6.61 4.42 21.12
C PRO A 117 5.89 3.65 20.00
N PHE A 118 5.04 4.34 19.24
CA PHE A 118 4.26 3.81 18.10
C PHE A 118 4.71 4.41 16.76
N ALA A 119 5.96 4.88 16.66
CA ALA A 119 6.50 5.41 15.41
C ALA A 119 6.42 4.37 14.29
N ALA A 120 6.12 4.83 13.07
CA ALA A 120 6.10 3.96 11.90
C ALA A 120 7.52 3.40 11.64
N PRO A 121 7.67 2.10 11.36
CA PRO A 121 8.95 1.53 10.99
C PRO A 121 9.56 2.26 9.78
N LYS A 122 10.85 2.57 9.85
CA LYS A 122 11.54 3.32 8.79
C LYS A 122 11.63 2.57 7.45
N ASN A 123 11.51 1.26 7.48
CA ASN A 123 11.50 0.40 6.29
C ASN A 123 10.07 0.01 5.84
N LEU A 124 9.06 0.74 6.30
CA LEU A 124 7.66 0.50 5.93
C LEU A 124 7.30 1.26 4.66
N ILE A 125 6.63 0.56 3.75
CA ILE A 125 5.91 1.11 2.60
C ILE A 125 4.42 0.86 2.83
N ARG A 126 3.57 1.88 2.69
CA ARG A 126 2.11 1.73 2.72
C ARG A 126 1.55 1.84 1.30
N LEU A 127 0.68 0.91 0.95
CA LEU A 127 0.00 0.81 -0.32
C LEU A 127 -1.49 1.04 -0.12
N SER A 128 -2.07 2.01 -0.83
CA SER A 128 -3.51 2.11 -1.05
C SER A 128 -3.81 1.55 -2.43
N VAL A 129 -4.28 0.33 -2.47
CA VAL A 129 -4.47 -0.42 -3.73
C VAL A 129 -5.71 0.09 -4.46
N GLY A 130 -5.53 0.51 -5.70
CA GLY A 130 -6.58 1.00 -6.59
C GLY A 130 -7.31 -0.11 -7.37
N ILE A 131 -7.93 0.28 -8.47
CA ILE A 131 -8.75 -0.63 -9.30
C ILE A 131 -8.10 -1.01 -10.63
N GLU A 132 -6.85 -0.66 -10.84
CA GLU A 132 -6.05 -1.02 -12.02
C GLU A 132 -5.88 -2.55 -12.16
N SER A 133 -5.17 -3.00 -13.17
CA SER A 133 -4.77 -4.41 -13.28
C SER A 133 -3.86 -4.79 -12.11
N ALA A 134 -4.18 -5.85 -11.39
CA ALA A 134 -3.33 -6.34 -10.30
C ALA A 134 -1.95 -6.79 -10.80
N ASP A 135 -1.88 -7.36 -12.01
CA ASP A 135 -0.63 -7.81 -12.62
C ASP A 135 0.29 -6.63 -12.92
N ASP A 136 -0.25 -5.53 -13.48
CA ASP A 136 0.51 -4.31 -13.76
C ASP A 136 1.02 -3.65 -12.46
N LEU A 137 0.21 -3.65 -11.41
CA LEU A 137 0.59 -3.13 -10.10
C LEU A 137 1.70 -3.97 -9.45
N ILE A 138 1.65 -5.29 -9.60
CA ILE A 138 2.69 -6.21 -9.12
C ILE A 138 3.98 -5.98 -9.90
N GLU A 139 3.92 -5.94 -11.24
CA GLU A 139 5.09 -5.72 -12.08
C GLU A 139 5.79 -4.39 -11.75
N ASP A 140 5.01 -3.33 -11.51
CA ASP A 140 5.55 -2.02 -11.13
C ASP A 140 6.24 -2.05 -9.76
N LEU A 141 5.71 -2.76 -8.77
CA LEU A 141 6.36 -2.94 -7.47
C LEU A 141 7.59 -3.85 -7.56
N GLU A 142 7.54 -4.93 -8.34
CA GLU A 142 8.67 -5.82 -8.57
C GLU A 142 9.89 -5.05 -9.11
N GLN A 143 9.71 -4.27 -10.19
CA GLN A 143 10.78 -3.47 -10.75
C GLN A 143 11.30 -2.41 -9.77
N ALA A 144 10.43 -1.85 -8.93
CA ALA A 144 10.79 -0.83 -7.95
C ALA A 144 11.60 -1.42 -6.77
N LEU A 145 11.31 -2.66 -6.37
CA LEU A 145 11.98 -3.37 -5.27
C LEU A 145 13.31 -4.01 -5.67
N VAL A 146 13.60 -4.16 -6.98
CA VAL A 146 14.88 -4.69 -7.43
C VAL A 146 16.01 -3.73 -7.02
N ARG A 147 17.02 -4.24 -6.34
CA ARG A 147 18.24 -3.46 -6.06
C ARG A 147 18.88 -3.05 -7.38
N SER A 148 19.03 -1.75 -7.63
CA SER A 148 20.08 -1.34 -8.56
C SER A 148 21.38 -1.87 -7.98
N HIS A 149 22.04 -2.78 -8.71
CA HIS A 149 23.46 -3.03 -8.49
C HIS A 149 24.11 -1.65 -8.64
N SER A 150 24.55 -1.07 -7.53
CA SER A 150 25.48 0.05 -7.57
C SER A 150 26.63 -0.44 -8.44
N ALA A 151 26.79 0.16 -9.62
CA ALA A 151 27.99 0.03 -10.39
C ALA A 151 29.14 0.38 -9.43
N SER A 152 29.92 -0.61 -9.04
CA SER A 152 31.21 -0.40 -8.44
C SER A 152 32.02 0.40 -9.45
N VAL A 153 32.07 1.71 -9.24
CA VAL A 153 33.07 2.55 -9.88
C VAL A 153 34.39 2.14 -9.27
N SER A 154 35.05 1.19 -9.93
CA SER A 154 36.47 0.99 -9.79
C SER A 154 37.15 2.16 -10.49
N GLY A 155 37.61 3.12 -9.71
CA GLY A 155 38.56 4.13 -10.08
C GLY A 155 39.88 3.82 -9.38
#